data_66eca899464157e09bad37319bf18eb2
#
_entry.id   66eca899464157e09bad37319bf18eb2
#
_cell.length_a   1.000
_cell.length_b   1.000
_cell.length_c   1.000
_cell.angle_alpha   90.00
_cell.angle_beta   90.00
_cell.angle_gamma   90.00
#
_symmetry.space_group_name_H-M   'P 1'
#
loop_
_entity.id
_entity.type
_entity.pdbx_description
1 polymer ?
#
loop_
_entity_poly.entity_id
_entity_poly.type
_entity_poly.pdbx_seq_one_letter_code
_entity_poly.pdbx_strand_id
1 'polypeptide(L)'
;SYISEEEELERVIPLIEAVRTRSAVPLSVDTRKAAVMKAAFKAGATLCNDISALTDDPTLGTLIAKEDGAVVLMHKRGTPPTMQQELPQYGNVVTEVRDYLEQRALYALNCGIAHERIIIDYGIGFGKTVEDNYRLIAASAYFTSLGYPLLVGLSRKSFIGAVTGQAPEQRLTGTLAATMYAVQQGASIVRVHDAAETRELLLVLKELRKYGIH
;
A
#
# COMPACT_ATOMS: atom_id res chain seq x y z
N SER A 1 -13.24 -5.26 16.36
CA SER A 1 -12.12 -5.20 17.34
C SER A 1 -10.82 -5.55 16.63
N TYR A 2 -9.73 -4.95 17.05
CA TYR A 2 -8.40 -5.35 16.59
C TYR A 2 -8.07 -6.72 17.16
N ILE A 3 -7.47 -7.61 16.35
CA ILE A 3 -6.97 -8.91 16.82
C ILE A 3 -5.79 -8.70 17.79
N SER A 4 -5.60 -9.63 18.71
CA SER A 4 -4.49 -9.57 19.67
C SER A 4 -3.13 -9.76 18.96
N GLU A 5 -2.05 -9.50 19.66
CA GLU A 5 -0.70 -9.73 19.16
C GLU A 5 -0.43 -11.23 19.00
N GLU A 6 -0.84 -12.03 19.98
CA GLU A 6 -0.72 -13.49 19.96
C GLU A 6 -1.45 -14.09 18.75
N GLU A 7 -2.70 -13.69 18.52
CA GLU A 7 -3.50 -14.18 17.41
C GLU A 7 -2.87 -13.81 16.04
N GLU A 8 -2.28 -12.61 15.94
CA GLU A 8 -1.62 -12.16 14.72
C GLU A 8 -0.33 -12.97 14.46
N LEU A 9 0.47 -13.23 15.51
CA LEU A 9 1.66 -14.06 15.44
C LEU A 9 1.32 -15.50 15.02
N GLU A 10 0.32 -16.11 15.62
CA GLU A 10 -0.13 -17.47 15.31
C GLU A 10 -0.56 -17.63 13.84
N ARG A 11 -1.16 -16.59 13.25
CA ARG A 11 -1.61 -16.61 11.85
C ARG A 11 -0.49 -16.34 10.87
N VAL A 12 0.40 -15.41 11.15
CA VAL A 12 1.35 -14.86 10.19
C VAL A 12 2.65 -15.65 10.14
N ILE A 13 3.22 -16.01 11.30
CA ILE A 13 4.56 -16.60 11.35
C ILE A 13 4.64 -17.96 10.66
N PRO A 14 3.74 -18.94 10.90
CA PRO A 14 3.80 -20.22 10.22
C PRO A 14 3.70 -20.11 8.70
N LEU A 15 2.93 -19.12 8.20
CA LEU A 15 2.80 -18.89 6.76
C LEU A 15 4.11 -18.38 6.15
N ILE A 16 4.78 -17.42 6.81
CA ILE A 16 6.09 -16.89 6.35
C ILE A 16 7.12 -18.03 6.31
N GLU A 17 7.23 -18.81 7.37
CA GLU A 17 8.15 -19.93 7.45
C GLU A 17 7.88 -20.95 6.33
N ALA A 18 6.62 -21.33 6.12
CA ALA A 18 6.24 -22.26 5.05
C ALA A 18 6.60 -21.74 3.65
N VAL A 19 6.45 -20.45 3.38
CA VAL A 19 6.86 -19.85 2.10
C VAL A 19 8.38 -19.85 1.97
N ARG A 20 9.12 -19.52 3.04
CA ARG A 20 10.59 -19.47 3.02
C ARG A 20 11.25 -20.81 2.73
N THR A 21 10.64 -21.93 3.10
CA THR A 21 11.16 -23.27 2.71
C THR A 21 11.14 -23.50 1.20
N ARG A 22 10.37 -22.72 0.43
CA ARG A 22 10.11 -22.96 -1.00
C ARG A 22 10.54 -21.81 -1.91
N SER A 23 10.71 -20.59 -1.35
CA SER A 23 10.93 -19.40 -2.16
C SER A 23 11.69 -18.32 -1.43
N ALA A 24 12.58 -17.64 -2.15
CA ALA A 24 13.29 -16.44 -1.71
C ALA A 24 12.56 -15.12 -2.09
N VAL A 25 11.32 -15.19 -2.61
CA VAL A 25 10.54 -14.00 -2.99
C VAL A 25 10.42 -13.03 -1.80
N PRO A 26 10.49 -11.70 -2.00
CA PRO A 26 10.22 -10.74 -0.93
C PRO A 26 8.84 -10.96 -0.33
N LEU A 27 8.75 -10.94 1.01
CA LEU A 27 7.48 -11.12 1.73
C LEU A 27 7.13 -9.84 2.47
N SER A 28 5.91 -9.36 2.25
CA SER A 28 5.31 -8.22 2.95
C SER A 28 4.33 -8.70 4.01
N VAL A 29 4.37 -8.07 5.18
CA VAL A 29 3.45 -8.36 6.29
C VAL A 29 2.64 -7.11 6.60
N ASP A 30 1.31 -7.27 6.59
CA ASP A 30 0.38 -6.21 7.00
C ASP A 30 0.29 -6.21 8.53
N THR A 31 1.04 -5.33 9.18
CA THR A 31 0.98 -5.15 10.64
C THR A 31 1.35 -3.74 11.05
N ARG A 32 0.87 -3.33 12.23
CA ARG A 32 1.16 -2.04 12.89
C ARG A 32 1.88 -2.25 14.23
N LYS A 33 2.22 -3.51 14.55
CA LYS A 33 2.77 -3.92 15.83
C LYS A 33 4.24 -4.31 15.68
N ALA A 34 5.12 -3.66 16.43
CA ALA A 34 6.55 -3.93 16.35
C ALA A 34 6.91 -5.38 16.75
N ALA A 35 6.22 -5.95 17.75
CA ALA A 35 6.48 -7.32 18.16
C ALA A 35 6.16 -8.35 17.07
N VAL A 36 5.04 -8.16 16.36
CA VAL A 36 4.67 -9.01 15.21
C VAL A 36 5.69 -8.86 14.09
N MET A 37 6.06 -7.60 13.74
CA MET A 37 7.02 -7.37 12.66
C MET A 37 8.41 -7.92 12.99
N LYS A 38 8.85 -7.83 14.26
CA LYS A 38 10.11 -8.43 14.72
C LYS A 38 10.15 -9.95 14.50
N ALA A 39 9.08 -10.63 14.87
CA ALA A 39 8.96 -12.08 14.64
C ALA A 39 8.90 -12.39 13.12
N ALA A 40 8.18 -11.58 12.34
CA ALA A 40 8.08 -11.73 10.90
C ALA A 40 9.44 -11.56 10.20
N PHE A 41 10.25 -10.56 10.57
CA PHE A 41 11.62 -10.41 10.05
C PHE A 41 12.47 -11.63 10.36
N LYS A 42 12.42 -12.13 11.60
CA LYS A 42 13.13 -13.34 11.99
C LYS A 42 12.70 -14.57 11.18
N ALA A 43 11.42 -14.66 10.82
CA ALA A 43 10.87 -15.72 9.97
C ALA A 43 11.19 -15.52 8.47
N GLY A 44 11.71 -14.35 8.07
CA GLY A 44 12.18 -14.06 6.72
C GLY A 44 11.30 -13.07 5.92
N ALA A 45 10.39 -12.35 6.53
CA ALA A 45 9.76 -11.19 5.89
C ALA A 45 10.80 -10.09 5.64
N THR A 46 10.53 -9.20 4.67
CA THR A 46 11.46 -8.12 4.29
C THR A 46 10.80 -6.76 4.23
N LEU A 47 9.46 -6.71 4.28
CA LEU A 47 8.66 -5.50 4.10
C LEU A 47 7.53 -5.46 5.13
N CYS A 48 7.42 -4.34 5.85
CA CYS A 48 6.28 -4.00 6.69
C CYS A 48 5.28 -3.17 5.89
N ASN A 49 4.05 -3.65 5.71
CA ASN A 49 2.96 -2.82 5.18
C ASN A 49 2.18 -2.23 6.36
N ASP A 50 2.48 -0.99 6.72
CA ASP A 50 1.86 -0.33 7.86
C ASP A 50 0.82 0.70 7.42
N ILE A 51 -0.46 0.33 7.59
CA ILE A 51 -1.59 1.21 7.27
C ILE A 51 -1.71 2.42 8.22
N SER A 52 -0.92 2.47 9.28
CA SER A 52 -0.85 3.61 10.21
C SER A 52 0.30 4.58 9.90
N ALA A 53 1.19 4.23 8.97
CA ALA A 53 2.38 5.00 8.65
C ALA A 53 3.22 5.32 9.90
N LEU A 54 3.50 4.32 10.73
CA LEU A 54 4.29 4.40 11.98
C LEU A 54 3.67 5.30 13.07
N THR A 55 2.33 5.45 13.10
CA THR A 55 1.67 6.23 14.15
C THR A 55 1.14 5.38 15.29
N ASP A 56 0.81 4.10 15.05
CA ASP A 56 0.14 3.26 16.05
C ASP A 56 1.16 2.63 17.04
N ASP A 57 2.40 2.36 16.60
CA ASP A 57 3.48 1.84 17.46
C ASP A 57 4.76 2.67 17.23
N PRO A 58 5.18 3.51 18.19
CA PRO A 58 6.35 4.38 18.04
C PRO A 58 7.68 3.62 17.94
N THR A 59 7.72 2.34 18.32
CA THR A 59 8.92 1.52 18.27
C THR A 59 9.12 0.82 16.93
N LEU A 60 8.06 0.75 16.09
CA LEU A 60 8.09 0.03 14.82
C LEU A 60 9.12 0.61 13.84
N GLY A 61 9.22 1.94 13.75
CA GLY A 61 10.16 2.60 12.82
C GLY A 61 11.62 2.27 13.13
N THR A 62 12.02 2.35 14.39
CA THR A 62 13.40 2.00 14.82
C THR A 62 13.70 0.52 14.69
N LEU A 63 12.69 -0.34 14.88
CA LEU A 63 12.83 -1.78 14.63
C LEU A 63 13.10 -2.05 13.16
N ILE A 64 12.31 -1.46 12.24
CA ILE A 64 12.46 -1.66 10.79
C ILE A 64 13.86 -1.20 10.35
N ALA A 65 14.32 -0.05 10.83
CA ALA A 65 15.66 0.45 10.54
C ALA A 65 16.77 -0.51 11.01
N LYS A 66 16.65 -1.05 12.22
CA LYS A 66 17.60 -1.99 12.80
C LYS A 66 17.71 -3.30 12.02
N GLU A 67 16.60 -3.79 11.48
CA GLU A 67 16.52 -5.05 10.73
C GLU A 67 16.77 -4.83 9.21
N ASP A 68 17.20 -3.64 8.79
CA ASP A 68 17.37 -3.26 7.38
C ASP A 68 16.12 -3.58 6.52
N GLY A 69 14.94 -3.45 7.11
CA GLY A 69 13.65 -3.73 6.50
C GLY A 69 13.14 -2.58 5.64
N ALA A 70 12.20 -2.88 4.75
CA ALA A 70 11.46 -1.86 4.03
C ALA A 70 10.09 -1.59 4.69
N VAL A 71 9.49 -0.42 4.41
CA VAL A 71 8.19 -0.03 4.94
C VAL A 71 7.30 0.58 3.87
N VAL A 72 6.02 0.22 3.87
CA VAL A 72 4.98 0.97 3.18
C VAL A 72 4.28 1.87 4.20
N LEU A 73 4.29 3.16 3.92
CA LEU A 73 3.61 4.20 4.71
C LEU A 73 2.30 4.55 4.02
N MET A 74 1.17 4.17 4.62
CA MET A 74 -0.14 4.40 4.02
C MET A 74 -0.90 5.51 4.74
N HIS A 75 -1.56 6.39 3.95
CA HIS A 75 -2.50 7.37 4.50
C HIS A 75 -3.88 6.75 4.77
N LYS A 76 -4.37 6.91 5.99
CA LYS A 76 -5.77 6.63 6.37
C LYS A 76 -6.34 7.79 7.18
N ARG A 77 -7.67 7.99 7.12
CA ARG A 77 -8.43 8.78 8.10
C ARG A 77 -9.52 7.90 8.74
N GLY A 78 -9.71 8.08 10.04
CA GLY A 78 -10.60 7.24 10.83
C GLY A 78 -10.00 5.89 11.17
N THR A 79 -10.77 5.09 11.89
CA THR A 79 -10.41 3.70 12.22
C THR A 79 -11.10 2.73 11.25
N PRO A 80 -10.53 1.57 10.92
CA PRO A 80 -11.14 0.61 10.00
C PRO A 80 -12.62 0.30 10.26
N PRO A 81 -13.12 0.22 11.51
CA PRO A 81 -14.54 -0.02 11.78
C PRO A 81 -15.45 1.17 11.47
N THR A 82 -14.95 2.42 11.51
CA THR A 82 -15.79 3.64 11.43
C THR A 82 -15.52 4.50 10.20
N MET A 83 -14.38 4.33 9.54
CA MET A 83 -13.90 5.18 8.44
C MET A 83 -14.80 5.22 7.20
N GLN A 84 -15.78 4.31 7.08
CA GLN A 84 -16.76 4.28 5.99
C GLN A 84 -18.13 4.84 6.42
N GLN A 85 -18.36 5.07 7.72
CA GLN A 85 -19.62 5.55 8.26
C GLN A 85 -19.66 7.08 8.36
N GLU A 86 -18.54 7.68 8.76
CA GLU A 86 -18.36 9.13 8.81
C GLU A 86 -17.13 9.49 7.95
N LEU A 87 -17.36 9.72 6.65
CA LEU A 87 -16.27 10.08 5.75
C LEU A 87 -15.74 11.46 6.14
N PRO A 88 -14.44 11.58 6.42
CA PRO A 88 -13.84 12.87 6.74
C PRO A 88 -13.92 13.79 5.53
N GLN A 89 -14.24 15.05 5.76
CA GLN A 89 -14.14 16.06 4.72
C GLN A 89 -12.69 16.50 4.53
N TYR A 90 -12.24 16.52 3.27
CA TYR A 90 -10.96 17.09 2.86
C TYR A 90 -11.22 18.46 2.24
N GLY A 91 -10.38 19.44 2.53
CA GLY A 91 -10.33 20.68 1.76
C GLY A 91 -9.77 20.40 0.35
N ASN A 92 -8.63 19.73 0.30
CA ASN A 92 -8.04 19.17 -0.92
C ASN A 92 -7.38 17.83 -0.59
N VAL A 93 -8.05 16.72 -0.95
CA VAL A 93 -7.56 15.37 -0.62
C VAL A 93 -6.17 15.09 -1.17
N VAL A 94 -5.84 15.59 -2.35
CA VAL A 94 -4.54 15.32 -3.00
C VAL A 94 -3.41 15.99 -2.22
N THR A 95 -3.56 17.27 -1.89
CA THR A 95 -2.55 18.02 -1.13
C THR A 95 -2.42 17.47 0.28
N GLU A 96 -3.54 17.29 1.00
CA GLU A 96 -3.51 16.81 2.39
C GLU A 96 -2.88 15.42 2.53
N VAL A 97 -3.19 14.50 1.61
CA VAL A 97 -2.60 13.15 1.61
C VAL A 97 -1.12 13.19 1.26
N ARG A 98 -0.73 14.04 0.30
CA ARG A 98 0.68 14.21 -0.07
C ARG A 98 1.52 14.76 1.09
N ASP A 99 1.04 15.83 1.72
CA ASP A 99 1.73 16.48 2.85
C ASP A 99 1.86 15.50 4.04
N TYR A 100 0.82 14.72 4.31
CA TYR A 100 0.88 13.67 5.32
C TYR A 100 1.96 12.63 4.99
N LEU A 101 1.98 12.10 3.76
CA LEU A 101 2.94 11.07 3.35
C LEU A 101 4.39 11.61 3.38
N GLU A 102 4.60 12.87 2.98
CA GLU A 102 5.90 13.53 3.07
C GLU A 102 6.39 13.61 4.53
N GLN A 103 5.52 14.06 5.45
CA GLN A 103 5.83 14.10 6.88
C GLN A 103 6.13 12.71 7.46
N ARG A 104 5.37 11.68 7.04
CA ARG A 104 5.61 10.31 7.51
C ARG A 104 6.89 9.70 6.95
N ALA A 105 7.24 10.03 5.70
CA ALA A 105 8.51 9.63 5.11
C ALA A 105 9.70 10.29 5.84
N LEU A 106 9.61 11.58 6.16
CA LEU A 106 10.62 12.26 6.99
C LEU A 106 10.75 11.64 8.38
N TYR A 107 9.63 11.26 9.00
CA TYR A 107 9.67 10.53 10.27
C TYR A 107 10.38 9.19 10.14
N ALA A 108 10.11 8.42 9.10
CA ALA A 108 10.76 7.13 8.83
C ALA A 108 12.28 7.30 8.64
N LEU A 109 12.73 8.31 7.90
CA LEU A 109 14.14 8.67 7.78
C LEU A 109 14.76 9.00 9.14
N ASN A 110 14.07 9.76 9.99
CA ASN A 110 14.55 10.09 11.35
C ASN A 110 14.62 8.86 12.27
N CYS A 111 13.83 7.80 12.02
CA CYS A 111 13.97 6.52 12.69
C CYS A 111 15.19 5.72 12.21
N GLY A 112 15.87 6.16 11.13
CA GLY A 112 17.04 5.51 10.54
C GLY A 112 16.71 4.57 9.38
N ILE A 113 15.46 4.56 8.87
CA ILE A 113 15.10 3.76 7.69
C ILE A 113 15.74 4.43 6.46
N ALA A 114 16.46 3.67 5.65
CA ALA A 114 17.09 4.18 4.43
C ALA A 114 16.04 4.65 3.42
N HIS A 115 16.34 5.72 2.68
CA HIS A 115 15.41 6.34 1.72
C HIS A 115 14.83 5.33 0.72
N GLU A 116 15.67 4.47 0.18
CA GLU A 116 15.31 3.42 -0.79
C GLU A 116 14.47 2.27 -0.20
N ARG A 117 14.29 2.26 1.13
CA ARG A 117 13.45 1.30 1.86
C ARG A 117 12.06 1.85 2.21
N ILE A 118 11.78 3.10 1.85
CA ILE A 118 10.49 3.74 2.11
C ILE A 118 9.64 3.70 0.84
N ILE A 119 8.41 3.22 0.99
CA ILE A 119 7.38 3.15 -0.04
C ILE A 119 6.17 3.94 0.48
N ILE A 120 5.49 4.67 -0.38
CA ILE A 120 4.29 5.43 -0.02
C ILE A 120 3.04 4.83 -0.66
N ASP A 121 1.89 4.93 0.04
CA ASP A 121 0.57 4.53 -0.46
C ASP A 121 -0.46 5.58 -0.04
N TYR A 122 -1.19 6.16 -0.97
CA TYR A 122 -2.23 7.16 -0.68
C TYR A 122 -3.51 6.55 -0.07
N GLY A 123 -3.61 5.23 0.06
CA GLY A 123 -4.66 4.54 0.83
C GLY A 123 -6.06 4.66 0.24
N ILE A 124 -6.26 4.19 -1.01
CA ILE A 124 -7.58 4.13 -1.65
C ILE A 124 -8.56 3.33 -0.80
N GLY A 125 -9.76 3.89 -0.55
CA GLY A 125 -10.80 3.24 0.23
C GLY A 125 -10.65 3.36 1.76
N PHE A 126 -9.65 4.09 2.26
CA PHE A 126 -9.41 4.29 3.68
C PHE A 126 -9.82 5.72 4.10
N GLY A 127 -11.12 5.91 4.45
CA GLY A 127 -11.66 7.20 4.85
C GLY A 127 -11.69 8.22 3.70
N LYS A 128 -12.14 7.80 2.53
CA LYS A 128 -12.20 8.61 1.30
C LYS A 128 -13.50 8.36 0.56
N THR A 129 -14.08 9.41 -0.01
CA THR A 129 -15.24 9.31 -0.91
C THR A 129 -14.85 8.64 -2.23
N VAL A 130 -15.83 8.29 -3.04
CA VAL A 130 -15.60 7.77 -4.40
C VAL A 130 -14.81 8.80 -5.22
N GLU A 131 -15.18 10.06 -5.15
CA GLU A 131 -14.51 11.16 -5.84
C GLU A 131 -13.08 11.35 -5.37
N ASP A 132 -12.83 11.33 -4.05
CA ASP A 132 -11.48 11.43 -3.49
C ASP A 132 -10.57 10.31 -4.00
N ASN A 133 -11.08 9.09 -4.10
CA ASN A 133 -10.32 7.96 -4.62
C ASN A 133 -9.91 8.20 -6.09
N TYR A 134 -10.81 8.69 -6.94
CA TYR A 134 -10.48 9.02 -8.34
C TYR A 134 -9.50 10.18 -8.45
N ARG A 135 -9.64 11.22 -7.62
CA ARG A 135 -8.71 12.36 -7.58
C ARG A 135 -7.29 11.91 -7.22
N LEU A 136 -7.15 11.02 -6.22
CA LEU A 136 -5.85 10.49 -5.81
C LEU A 136 -5.20 9.65 -6.90
N ILE A 137 -5.97 8.75 -7.56
CA ILE A 137 -5.46 7.93 -8.67
C ILE A 137 -5.02 8.83 -9.83
N ALA A 138 -5.83 9.84 -10.17
CA ALA A 138 -5.51 10.80 -11.24
C ALA A 138 -4.24 11.61 -10.93
N ALA A 139 -3.95 11.85 -9.65
CA ALA A 139 -2.79 12.60 -9.19
C ALA A 139 -1.54 11.74 -8.90
N SER A 140 -1.49 10.47 -9.32
CA SER A 140 -0.37 9.55 -8.99
C SER A 140 0.99 10.15 -9.32
N ALA A 141 1.15 10.85 -10.46
CA ALA A 141 2.41 11.53 -10.82
C ALA A 141 2.84 12.60 -9.80
N TYR A 142 1.88 13.26 -9.15
CA TYR A 142 2.17 14.24 -8.10
C TYR A 142 2.71 13.59 -6.83
N PHE A 143 2.26 12.36 -6.51
CA PHE A 143 2.81 11.59 -5.38
C PHE A 143 4.21 11.05 -5.69
N THR A 144 4.45 10.56 -6.91
CA THR A 144 5.78 10.05 -7.29
C THR A 144 6.84 11.15 -7.31
N SER A 145 6.45 12.43 -7.46
CA SER A 145 7.38 13.57 -7.34
C SER A 145 7.98 13.77 -5.94
N LEU A 146 7.47 13.06 -4.91
CA LEU A 146 8.11 13.00 -3.59
C LEU A 146 9.43 12.21 -3.59
N GLY A 147 9.73 11.47 -4.67
CA GLY A 147 10.97 10.69 -4.80
C GLY A 147 10.93 9.31 -4.17
N TYR A 148 9.75 8.85 -3.70
CA TYR A 148 9.55 7.50 -3.16
C TYR A 148 8.77 6.63 -4.14
N PRO A 149 9.01 5.30 -4.17
CA PRO A 149 8.15 4.36 -4.87
C PRO A 149 6.70 4.48 -4.40
N LEU A 150 5.76 4.58 -5.35
CA LEU A 150 4.32 4.61 -5.05
C LEU A 150 3.73 3.20 -5.19
N LEU A 151 3.18 2.68 -4.09
CA LEU A 151 2.35 1.49 -4.08
C LEU A 151 0.88 1.88 -4.21
N VAL A 152 0.14 1.14 -5.04
CA VAL A 152 -1.30 1.32 -5.21
C VAL A 152 -2.06 0.01 -5.01
N GLY A 153 -3.03 0.02 -4.10
CA GLY A 153 -3.93 -1.10 -3.84
C GLY A 153 -5.35 -0.78 -4.32
N LEU A 154 -5.65 -1.04 -5.60
CA LEU A 154 -6.90 -0.66 -6.25
C LEU A 154 -7.89 -1.80 -6.42
N SER A 155 -7.39 -3.04 -6.29
CA SER A 155 -8.07 -4.26 -6.71
C SER A 155 -9.41 -4.48 -6.01
N ARG A 156 -10.47 -4.63 -6.81
CA ARG A 156 -11.85 -4.94 -6.45
C ARG A 156 -12.51 -3.96 -5.48
N LYS A 157 -11.92 -2.76 -5.28
CA LYS A 157 -12.41 -1.76 -4.31
C LYS A 157 -13.73 -1.14 -4.73
N SER A 158 -14.43 -0.57 -3.73
CA SER A 158 -15.81 -0.05 -3.87
C SER A 158 -15.94 1.10 -4.88
N PHE A 159 -14.91 1.93 -5.04
CA PHE A 159 -14.92 3.02 -6.02
C PHE A 159 -15.13 2.54 -7.47
N ILE A 160 -14.65 1.32 -7.80
CA ILE A 160 -14.90 0.68 -9.10
C ILE A 160 -16.38 0.29 -9.21
N GLY A 161 -16.91 -0.37 -8.18
CA GLY A 161 -18.32 -0.77 -8.15
C GLY A 161 -19.28 0.40 -8.21
N ALA A 162 -18.90 1.56 -7.64
CA ALA A 162 -19.73 2.77 -7.65
C ALA A 162 -20.03 3.31 -9.07
N VAL A 163 -19.11 3.10 -10.02
CA VAL A 163 -19.30 3.56 -11.40
C VAL A 163 -19.71 2.43 -12.36
N THR A 164 -19.38 1.18 -12.04
CA THR A 164 -19.67 0.04 -12.93
C THR A 164 -20.92 -0.74 -12.52
N GLY A 165 -21.42 -0.55 -11.30
CA GLY A 165 -22.50 -1.36 -10.72
C GLY A 165 -22.10 -2.78 -10.37
N GLN A 166 -20.82 -3.17 -10.53
CA GLN A 166 -20.36 -4.55 -10.40
C GLN A 166 -20.10 -4.97 -8.95
N ALA A 167 -20.41 -6.22 -8.63
CA ALA A 167 -20.02 -6.88 -7.39
C ALA A 167 -18.48 -7.05 -7.33
N PRO A 168 -17.87 -7.18 -6.13
CA PRO A 168 -16.40 -7.25 -5.98
C PRO A 168 -15.71 -8.27 -6.86
N GLU A 169 -16.33 -9.44 -7.05
CA GLU A 169 -15.79 -10.56 -7.84
C GLU A 169 -15.76 -10.25 -9.35
N GLN A 170 -16.59 -9.30 -9.80
CA GLN A 170 -16.74 -8.90 -11.20
C GLN A 170 -15.94 -7.62 -11.55
N ARG A 171 -15.14 -7.09 -10.63
CA ARG A 171 -14.41 -5.81 -10.81
C ARG A 171 -13.03 -5.96 -11.45
N LEU A 172 -12.70 -7.11 -12.05
CA LEU A 172 -11.38 -7.33 -12.68
C LEU A 172 -11.08 -6.28 -13.75
N THR A 173 -11.96 -6.08 -14.72
CA THR A 173 -11.74 -5.11 -15.81
C THR A 173 -11.53 -3.68 -15.29
N GLY A 174 -12.35 -3.23 -14.34
CA GLY A 174 -12.17 -1.92 -13.70
C GLY A 174 -10.89 -1.82 -12.89
N THR A 175 -10.48 -2.92 -12.22
CA THR A 175 -9.20 -3.01 -11.52
C THR A 175 -8.03 -2.83 -12.48
N LEU A 176 -8.03 -3.55 -13.60
CA LEU A 176 -6.97 -3.47 -14.62
C LEU A 176 -6.89 -2.06 -15.23
N ALA A 177 -8.05 -1.44 -15.55
CA ALA A 177 -8.09 -0.08 -16.09
C ALA A 177 -7.49 0.95 -15.13
N ALA A 178 -7.91 0.93 -13.85
CA ALA A 178 -7.38 1.83 -12.83
C ALA A 178 -5.89 1.58 -12.55
N THR A 179 -5.47 0.32 -12.54
CA THR A 179 -4.05 -0.08 -12.35
C THR A 179 -3.19 0.42 -13.51
N MET A 180 -3.64 0.21 -14.75
CA MET A 180 -2.93 0.69 -15.94
C MET A 180 -2.73 2.22 -15.87
N TYR A 181 -3.78 2.96 -15.55
CA TYR A 181 -3.71 4.41 -15.42
C TYR A 181 -2.67 4.83 -14.35
N ALA A 182 -2.76 4.26 -13.15
CA ALA A 182 -1.83 4.58 -12.06
C ALA A 182 -0.36 4.26 -12.44
N VAL A 183 -0.12 3.14 -13.12
CA VAL A 183 1.23 2.74 -13.58
C VAL A 183 1.74 3.68 -14.69
N GLN A 184 0.88 4.16 -15.58
CA GLN A 184 1.26 5.18 -16.56
C GLN A 184 1.61 6.52 -15.89
N GLN A 185 1.01 6.82 -14.74
CA GLN A 185 1.29 8.00 -13.92
C GLN A 185 2.44 7.78 -12.91
N GLY A 186 3.20 6.67 -13.04
CA GLY A 186 4.43 6.43 -12.28
C GLY A 186 4.31 5.51 -11.06
N ALA A 187 3.13 4.92 -10.76
CA ALA A 187 3.06 3.88 -9.73
C ALA A 187 3.96 2.70 -10.09
N SER A 188 4.79 2.27 -9.14
CA SER A 188 5.83 1.25 -9.35
C SER A 188 5.51 -0.08 -8.68
N ILE A 189 4.58 -0.11 -7.72
CA ILE A 189 4.14 -1.31 -7.03
C ILE A 189 2.62 -1.39 -7.08
N VAL A 190 2.07 -2.55 -7.45
CA VAL A 190 0.63 -2.79 -7.50
C VAL A 190 0.27 -3.96 -6.57
N ARG A 191 -0.68 -3.73 -5.64
CA ARG A 191 -1.19 -4.76 -4.73
C ARG A 191 -2.55 -5.23 -5.23
N VAL A 192 -2.63 -6.48 -5.67
CA VAL A 192 -3.78 -7.02 -6.40
C VAL A 192 -4.17 -8.42 -5.91
N HIS A 193 -5.43 -8.81 -6.16
CA HIS A 193 -5.91 -10.17 -5.97
C HIS A 193 -5.61 -11.02 -7.22
N ASP A 194 -5.76 -10.43 -8.40
CA ASP A 194 -5.69 -11.09 -9.70
C ASP A 194 -4.29 -10.90 -10.31
N ALA A 195 -3.29 -11.60 -9.72
CA ALA A 195 -1.88 -11.37 -10.02
C ALA A 195 -1.50 -11.80 -11.45
N ALA A 196 -2.08 -12.87 -11.97
CA ALA A 196 -1.79 -13.38 -13.32
C ALA A 196 -2.24 -12.39 -14.40
N GLU A 197 -3.48 -11.91 -14.31
CA GLU A 197 -4.10 -10.97 -15.24
C GLU A 197 -3.43 -9.58 -15.16
N THR A 198 -3.07 -9.16 -13.94
CA THR A 198 -2.32 -7.91 -13.76
C THR A 198 -0.92 -8.01 -14.35
N ARG A 199 -0.24 -9.15 -14.20
CA ARG A 199 1.07 -9.38 -14.82
C ARG A 199 0.99 -9.33 -16.34
N GLU A 200 -0.05 -9.92 -16.94
CA GLU A 200 -0.27 -9.86 -18.39
C GLU A 200 -0.45 -8.42 -18.86
N LEU A 201 -1.31 -7.63 -18.20
CA LEU A 201 -1.47 -6.20 -18.44
C LEU A 201 -0.12 -5.47 -18.44
N LEU A 202 0.69 -5.68 -17.38
CA LEU A 202 1.96 -4.98 -17.21
C LEU A 202 2.99 -5.37 -18.27
N LEU A 203 2.99 -6.63 -18.75
CA LEU A 203 3.85 -7.06 -19.84
C LEU A 203 3.50 -6.37 -21.15
N VAL A 204 2.21 -6.29 -21.49
CA VAL A 204 1.72 -5.57 -22.68
C VAL A 204 2.05 -4.08 -22.56
N LEU A 205 1.79 -3.46 -21.41
CA LEU A 205 2.11 -2.05 -21.19
C LEU A 205 3.62 -1.77 -21.31
N LYS A 206 4.46 -2.66 -20.80
CA LYS A 206 5.93 -2.57 -20.92
C LYS A 206 6.36 -2.61 -22.40
N GLU A 207 5.75 -3.48 -23.20
CA GLU A 207 6.06 -3.56 -24.64
C GLU A 207 5.62 -2.29 -25.36
N LEU A 208 4.40 -1.81 -25.13
CA LEU A 208 3.88 -0.57 -25.73
C LEU A 208 4.77 0.66 -25.46
N ARG A 209 5.37 0.74 -24.25
CA ARG A 209 6.28 1.84 -23.89
C ARG A 209 7.53 1.92 -24.77
N LYS A 210 7.95 0.83 -25.40
CA LYS A 210 9.11 0.85 -26.34
C LYS A 210 8.82 1.60 -27.63
N TYR A 211 7.53 1.72 -28.00
CA TYR A 211 7.08 2.32 -29.26
C TYR A 211 6.33 3.64 -29.02
N GLY A 212 6.22 4.07 -27.77
CA GLY A 212 5.59 5.36 -27.44
C GLY A 212 6.48 6.53 -27.85
N ILE A 213 5.84 7.61 -28.28
CA ILE A 213 6.52 8.91 -28.48
C ILE A 213 6.73 9.51 -27.08
N HIS A 214 7.96 9.80 -26.71
CA HIS A 214 8.35 10.46 -25.46
C HIS A 214 8.25 11.98 -25.57
#